data_5a3de77e85fa6b555893382e17f7e679
#
_entry.id   5a3de77e85fa6b555893382e17f7e679
#
_cell.length_a   1.000
_cell.length_b   1.000
_cell.length_c   1.000
_cell.angle_alpha   90.00
_cell.angle_beta   90.00
_cell.angle_gamma   90.00
#
_symmetry.space_group_name_H-M   'P 1'
#
loop_
_entity.id
_entity.type
_entity.pdbx_description
1 polymer ?
#
loop_
_entity_poly.entity_id
_entity_poly.type
_entity_poly.pdbx_seq_one_letter_code
_entity_poly.pdbx_strand_id
1 'polypeptide(L)'
;MCGIGGIINANLQRDELERRLLAMQKGLRHRGPDDQGLYVAPTMGTGFTATRLAILDLSAAGHQPMASTDDRYHIVFNGEIYNFMDLREELERAGETFTSRADTEVILKMYGRYGADCVRQFKGMFAFAIWDEREKACFLARDPFGVKPLYYYNEGGILVFASEIRSLLDSGLIARELSASAVHEYLLFGTVAEPNALIQGVFALPPGHQFAWHDGQGRCSQYASVNFEAEPFTVEEAKATVRIALEDSVRRHMVSDVPVGVFLSGGIDSTALVALASRHQGAQLQTFCISLDDPEFNEGNVAARTAKHFGTQHFDWRLDSATARHLLHDFLDRSDLPSIDGFNTFCVAKHAHDCGVKVVLSGLGGDELFGGYPSFQTVPRMVRLSRALNSLGLLRRTTGQLLERLGISPRFRRHGRFMTKQPTSALAYWCMRGIFTPLEATALLERYFPDQIVLPENGTDFDVPRQPTLEDEVSYLELTRYMRNQLLRDSDVMSMAWSLELRVPYVDATFVNAIQRIPAALRLAPGKQLLAAAVPEIPDWVRGRKKQGFTFPFERWITREWSDVFNRIDRESPVRLHSWYRRWCLFALDSFMQRNQIEMRPSSSSSRRVSRGPGSARQRWNGAEVVGSAIRR
;
A
#
# COMPACT_ATOMS: atom_id res chain seq x y z
N MET A 1 -0.26 -3.73 15.82
CA MET A 1 -0.88 -2.88 14.76
C MET A 1 -2.07 -2.17 15.32
N CYS A 2 -2.39 -0.99 14.80
CA CYS A 2 -3.39 -0.13 15.40
C CYS A 2 -4.24 0.55 14.31
N GLY A 3 -5.36 1.11 14.72
CA GLY A 3 -6.06 2.15 13.99
C GLY A 3 -5.81 3.47 14.70
N ILE A 4 -5.37 4.48 13.99
CA ILE A 4 -5.12 5.82 14.54
C ILE A 4 -5.97 6.86 13.83
N GLY A 5 -6.37 7.90 14.56
CA GLY A 5 -7.10 9.03 14.03
C GLY A 5 -6.97 10.26 14.92
N GLY A 6 -7.24 11.42 14.36
CA GLY A 6 -7.20 12.67 15.10
C GLY A 6 -7.85 13.82 14.36
N ILE A 7 -8.25 14.81 15.14
CA ILE A 7 -8.83 16.08 14.71
C ILE A 7 -8.04 17.19 15.40
N ILE A 8 -7.56 18.17 14.63
CA ILE A 8 -6.74 19.28 15.11
C ILE A 8 -7.39 20.60 14.73
N ASN A 9 -7.46 21.51 15.71
CA ASN A 9 -7.92 22.88 15.53
C ASN A 9 -9.35 23.01 14.96
N ALA A 10 -10.22 22.05 15.25
CA ALA A 10 -11.64 22.18 14.92
C ALA A 10 -12.32 23.10 15.95
N ASN A 11 -13.05 24.09 15.48
CA ASN A 11 -13.83 24.97 16.35
C ASN A 11 -15.06 24.23 16.90
N LEU A 12 -14.81 23.23 17.76
CA LEU A 12 -15.82 22.35 18.36
C LEU A 12 -15.79 22.44 19.89
N GLN A 13 -16.96 22.31 20.49
CA GLN A 13 -17.07 22.08 21.94
C GLN A 13 -16.52 20.68 22.27
N ARG A 14 -16.03 20.50 23.50
CA ARG A 14 -15.39 19.27 23.95
C ARG A 14 -16.25 18.03 23.70
N ASP A 15 -17.51 18.05 24.09
CA ASP A 15 -18.43 16.91 23.97
C ASP A 15 -18.65 16.53 22.49
N GLU A 16 -18.72 17.52 21.62
CA GLU A 16 -18.85 17.31 20.17
C GLU A 16 -17.58 16.72 19.58
N LEU A 17 -16.41 17.20 20.00
CA LEU A 17 -15.13 16.65 19.58
C LEU A 17 -14.98 15.19 20.04
N GLU A 18 -15.28 14.89 21.30
CA GLU A 18 -15.24 13.51 21.82
C GLU A 18 -16.17 12.58 21.05
N ARG A 19 -17.39 13.02 20.77
CA ARG A 19 -18.36 12.26 19.98
C ARG A 19 -17.83 11.92 18.58
N ARG A 20 -17.18 12.87 17.91
CA ARG A 20 -16.58 12.67 16.57
C ARG A 20 -15.38 11.74 16.61
N LEU A 21 -14.49 11.89 17.59
CA LEU A 21 -13.36 10.99 17.79
C LEU A 21 -13.80 9.55 18.10
N LEU A 22 -14.86 9.38 18.89
CA LEU A 22 -15.45 8.06 19.16
C LEU A 22 -16.08 7.44 17.89
N ALA A 23 -16.68 8.26 17.01
CA ALA A 23 -17.17 7.77 15.72
C ALA A 23 -16.01 7.29 14.82
N MET A 24 -14.92 8.07 14.75
CA MET A 24 -13.68 7.67 14.06
C MET A 24 -13.11 6.37 14.64
N GLN A 25 -13.05 6.24 15.97
CA GLN A 25 -12.56 5.06 16.67
C GLN A 25 -13.36 3.81 16.32
N LYS A 26 -14.69 3.94 16.32
CA LYS A 26 -15.60 2.84 15.95
C LYS A 26 -15.30 2.32 14.53
N GLY A 27 -15.03 3.21 13.58
CA GLY A 27 -14.63 2.87 12.22
C GLY A 27 -13.31 2.09 12.13
N LEU A 28 -12.43 2.20 13.14
CA LEU A 28 -11.12 1.55 13.21
C LEU A 28 -11.06 0.31 14.11
N ARG A 29 -12.15 -0.06 14.77
CA ARG A 29 -12.14 -1.13 15.80
C ARG A 29 -11.62 -2.48 15.28
N HIS A 30 -11.88 -2.81 14.03
CA HIS A 30 -11.41 -4.04 13.41
C HIS A 30 -9.88 -4.13 13.31
N ARG A 31 -9.18 -2.98 13.31
CA ARG A 31 -7.72 -2.93 13.26
C ARG A 31 -7.07 -3.27 14.61
N GLY A 32 -7.73 -2.94 15.71
CA GLY A 32 -7.17 -3.14 17.04
C GLY A 32 -8.25 -3.42 18.09
N PRO A 33 -8.62 -4.70 18.27
CA PRO A 33 -9.68 -5.09 19.20
C PRO A 33 -9.25 -5.18 20.66
N ASP A 34 -7.93 -5.18 20.95
CA ASP A 34 -7.40 -5.50 22.28
C ASP A 34 -7.48 -4.31 23.26
N ASP A 35 -7.36 -3.08 22.75
CA ASP A 35 -7.42 -1.86 23.57
C ASP A 35 -7.87 -0.67 22.72
N GLN A 36 -8.38 0.38 23.37
CA GLN A 36 -8.81 1.61 22.71
C GLN A 36 -8.66 2.81 23.65
N GLY A 37 -8.25 3.94 23.10
CA GLY A 37 -8.06 5.14 23.87
C GLY A 37 -8.44 6.42 23.15
N LEU A 38 -8.61 7.46 23.94
CA LEU A 38 -9.00 8.80 23.52
C LEU A 38 -8.19 9.83 24.30
N TYR A 39 -7.69 10.82 23.59
CA TYR A 39 -7.09 12.02 24.18
C TYR A 39 -7.80 13.25 23.62
N VAL A 40 -8.13 14.19 24.49
CA VAL A 40 -8.70 15.49 24.13
C VAL A 40 -7.88 16.58 24.81
N ALA A 41 -7.23 17.39 23.99
CA ALA A 41 -6.44 18.52 24.44
C ALA A 41 -7.33 19.54 25.21
N PRO A 42 -6.78 20.23 26.22
CA PRO A 42 -7.52 21.23 26.97
C PRO A 42 -8.02 22.40 26.13
N THR A 43 -7.37 22.66 25.02
CA THR A 43 -7.63 23.83 24.15
C THR A 43 -7.64 23.43 22.68
N MET A 44 -8.12 24.32 21.80
CA MET A 44 -8.04 24.26 20.33
C MET A 44 -8.88 23.19 19.63
N GLY A 45 -9.88 22.56 20.29
CA GLY A 45 -10.68 21.53 19.60
C GLY A 45 -9.80 20.45 18.95
N THR A 46 -8.82 19.96 19.71
CA THR A 46 -7.82 19.00 19.26
C THR A 46 -7.94 17.71 20.06
N GLY A 47 -7.84 16.56 19.37
CA GLY A 47 -7.83 15.26 20.04
C GLY A 47 -7.43 14.12 19.14
N PHE A 48 -7.01 13.03 19.77
CA PHE A 48 -6.58 11.80 19.15
C PHE A 48 -7.42 10.61 19.59
N THR A 49 -7.50 9.62 18.73
CA THR A 49 -8.12 8.33 19.02
C THR A 49 -7.26 7.20 18.50
N ALA A 50 -7.24 6.08 19.22
CA ALA A 50 -6.52 4.88 18.82
C ALA A 50 -7.32 3.61 19.14
N THR A 51 -7.10 2.58 18.33
CA THR A 51 -7.47 1.19 18.59
C THR A 51 -6.21 0.33 18.47
N ARG A 52 -5.97 -0.59 19.40
CA ARG A 52 -4.71 -1.30 19.54
C ARG A 52 -4.88 -2.81 19.33
N LEU A 53 -4.03 -3.38 18.47
CA LEU A 53 -3.73 -4.81 18.42
C LEU A 53 -2.38 -4.99 19.14
N ALA A 54 -2.42 -5.61 20.32
CA ALA A 54 -1.25 -5.77 21.16
C ALA A 54 -0.34 -6.90 20.61
N ILE A 55 0.87 -6.52 20.19
CA ILE A 55 1.90 -7.39 19.63
C ILE A 55 3.21 -7.27 20.41
N LEU A 56 3.66 -6.03 20.68
CA LEU A 56 4.75 -5.71 21.59
C LEU A 56 4.16 -5.07 22.86
N ASP A 57 4.71 -5.44 24.02
CA ASP A 57 4.23 -5.03 25.33
C ASP A 57 2.73 -5.28 25.53
N LEU A 58 2.36 -6.50 25.84
CA LEU A 58 0.94 -6.90 26.02
C LEU A 58 0.27 -6.28 27.26
N SER A 59 0.99 -5.49 28.03
CA SER A 59 0.50 -4.81 29.24
C SER A 59 -0.25 -3.52 28.92
N ALA A 60 -0.91 -2.95 29.95
CA ALA A 60 -1.54 -1.64 29.87
C ALA A 60 -0.55 -0.48 29.64
N ALA A 61 0.76 -0.68 29.86
CA ALA A 61 1.78 0.35 29.62
C ALA A 61 1.94 0.70 28.12
N GLY A 62 1.51 -0.20 27.21
CA GLY A 62 1.46 0.07 25.77
C GLY A 62 0.17 0.76 25.31
N HIS A 63 -0.67 1.29 26.22
CA HIS A 63 -1.91 2.02 25.86
C HIS A 63 -1.64 3.23 24.97
N GLN A 64 -2.59 3.53 24.08
CA GLN A 64 -2.54 4.69 23.18
C GLN A 64 -3.90 5.40 23.14
N PRO A 65 -3.93 6.76 23.03
CA PRO A 65 -2.79 7.67 22.87
C PRO A 65 -1.85 7.64 24.08
N MET A 66 -0.51 7.60 23.83
CA MET A 66 0.50 7.58 24.89
C MET A 66 1.05 8.98 25.12
N ALA A 67 1.18 9.38 26.39
CA ALA A 67 1.75 10.66 26.76
C ALA A 67 3.23 10.55 27.15
N SER A 68 4.02 11.60 26.93
CA SER A 68 5.34 11.75 27.54
C SER A 68 5.22 11.99 29.06
N THR A 69 6.28 11.72 29.81
CA THR A 69 6.28 11.84 31.29
C THR A 69 5.98 13.26 31.79
N ASP A 70 6.25 14.28 30.97
CA ASP A 70 5.95 15.69 31.26
C ASP A 70 4.61 16.16 30.66
N ASP A 71 3.81 15.23 30.09
CA ASP A 71 2.52 15.46 29.44
C ASP A 71 2.56 16.46 28.27
N ARG A 72 3.75 16.72 27.73
CA ARG A 72 3.95 17.62 26.59
C ARG A 72 3.58 16.99 25.27
N TYR A 73 4.00 15.75 25.04
CA TYR A 73 3.80 15.05 23.79
C TYR A 73 2.77 13.93 23.93
N HIS A 74 1.84 13.86 22.99
CA HIS A 74 0.87 12.78 22.90
C HIS A 74 1.01 12.11 21.54
N ILE A 75 1.16 10.78 21.50
CA ILE A 75 1.33 10.01 20.28
C ILE A 75 0.21 9.01 20.06
N VAL A 76 -0.18 8.85 18.79
CA VAL A 76 -0.87 7.67 18.26
C VAL A 76 -0.02 7.05 17.17
N PHE A 77 0.13 5.73 17.22
CA PHE A 77 1.07 4.98 16.39
C PHE A 77 0.45 3.69 15.85
N ASN A 78 0.61 3.47 14.55
CA ASN A 78 0.24 2.25 13.85
C ASN A 78 1.48 1.70 13.14
N GLY A 79 2.07 0.64 13.64
CA GLY A 79 3.27 0.05 13.05
C GLY A 79 4.13 -0.72 14.01
N GLU A 80 5.39 -0.93 13.60
CA GLU A 80 6.46 -1.58 14.35
C GLU A 80 7.78 -0.89 14.02
N ILE A 81 8.54 -0.49 15.04
CA ILE A 81 9.92 0.01 14.91
C ILE A 81 10.87 -1.13 15.27
N TYR A 82 11.31 -1.89 14.30
CA TYR A 82 12.08 -3.12 14.50
C TYR A 82 13.43 -2.93 15.23
N ASN A 83 14.03 -1.75 15.14
CA ASN A 83 15.26 -1.41 15.86
C ASN A 83 15.02 -0.65 17.18
N PHE A 84 13.81 -0.76 17.74
CA PHE A 84 13.46 -0.01 18.96
C PHE A 84 14.36 -0.34 20.16
N MET A 85 14.83 -1.59 20.27
CA MET A 85 15.74 -1.98 21.35
C MET A 85 17.07 -1.25 21.27
N ASP A 86 17.68 -1.15 20.07
CA ASP A 86 18.94 -0.44 19.86
C ASP A 86 18.80 1.06 20.20
N LEU A 87 17.68 1.66 19.73
CA LEU A 87 17.36 3.07 20.01
C LEU A 87 17.08 3.31 21.49
N ARG A 88 16.40 2.37 22.15
CA ARG A 88 16.16 2.41 23.59
C ARG A 88 17.47 2.41 24.38
N GLU A 89 18.39 1.49 24.06
CA GLU A 89 19.71 1.45 24.72
C GLU A 89 20.51 2.75 24.51
N GLU A 90 20.41 3.38 23.33
CA GLU A 90 21.03 4.68 23.06
C GLU A 90 20.44 5.76 23.98
N LEU A 91 19.10 5.82 24.08
CA LEU A 91 18.39 6.77 24.93
C LEU A 91 18.68 6.54 26.41
N GLU A 92 18.73 5.29 26.90
CA GLU A 92 19.07 4.94 28.28
C GLU A 92 20.50 5.36 28.64
N ARG A 93 21.47 5.16 27.73
CA ARG A 93 22.86 5.68 27.90
C ARG A 93 22.90 7.21 27.95
N ALA A 94 21.93 7.87 27.32
CA ALA A 94 21.77 9.32 27.35
C ALA A 94 20.99 9.84 28.57
N GLY A 95 20.58 8.95 29.48
CA GLY A 95 19.90 9.29 30.75
C GLY A 95 18.38 9.22 30.70
N GLU A 96 17.76 8.76 29.61
CA GLU A 96 16.32 8.55 29.53
C GLU A 96 15.89 7.32 30.36
N THR A 97 14.69 7.39 30.92
CA THR A 97 14.06 6.27 31.64
C THR A 97 12.75 5.88 30.95
N PHE A 98 12.40 4.60 30.99
CA PHE A 98 11.23 4.07 30.31
C PHE A 98 10.25 3.45 31.30
N THR A 99 8.95 3.58 30.99
CA THR A 99 7.85 3.04 31.78
C THR A 99 7.16 1.84 31.12
N SER A 100 7.36 1.66 29.82
CA SER A 100 6.83 0.56 29.02
C SER A 100 7.96 -0.21 28.30
N ARG A 101 7.60 -1.33 27.67
CA ARG A 101 8.45 -2.04 26.71
C ARG A 101 8.05 -1.79 25.26
N ALA A 102 7.09 -0.89 25.03
CA ALA A 102 6.59 -0.58 23.72
C ALA A 102 7.57 0.29 22.93
N ASP A 103 7.64 0.04 21.65
CA ASP A 103 8.35 0.87 20.67
C ASP A 103 7.72 2.27 20.52
N THR A 104 6.44 2.41 20.86
CA THR A 104 5.73 3.69 20.90
C THR A 104 6.39 4.70 21.85
N GLU A 105 6.84 4.25 23.04
CA GLU A 105 7.57 5.12 24.01
C GLU A 105 8.93 5.53 23.44
N VAL A 106 9.59 4.63 22.70
CA VAL A 106 10.85 4.94 22.02
C VAL A 106 10.66 6.04 20.99
N ILE A 107 9.59 6.00 20.17
CA ILE A 107 9.29 7.06 19.20
C ILE A 107 9.11 8.40 19.90
N LEU A 108 8.36 8.43 21.01
CA LEU A 108 8.08 9.66 21.78
C LEU A 108 9.38 10.30 22.30
N LYS A 109 10.26 9.51 22.88
CA LYS A 109 11.56 9.98 23.41
C LYS A 109 12.52 10.40 22.31
N MET A 110 12.57 9.65 21.20
CA MET A 110 13.34 10.02 20.02
C MET A 110 12.86 11.37 19.44
N TYR A 111 11.53 11.57 19.36
CA TYR A 111 10.97 12.84 18.90
C TYR A 111 11.28 14.00 19.86
N GLY A 112 11.17 13.78 21.16
CA GLY A 112 11.53 14.78 22.17
C GLY A 112 13.00 15.24 22.08
N ARG A 113 13.90 14.32 21.70
CA ARG A 113 15.34 14.59 21.59
C ARG A 113 15.79 15.12 20.24
N TYR A 114 15.27 14.55 19.14
CA TYR A 114 15.75 14.81 17.79
C TYR A 114 14.71 15.55 16.91
N GLY A 115 13.52 15.83 17.46
CA GLY A 115 12.44 16.42 16.70
C GLY A 115 12.06 15.59 15.47
N ALA A 116 11.73 16.26 14.38
CA ALA A 116 11.30 15.62 13.13
C ALA A 116 12.37 14.71 12.49
N ASP A 117 13.66 14.92 12.78
CA ASP A 117 14.75 14.09 12.21
C ASP A 117 14.80 12.67 12.79
N CYS A 118 14.08 12.39 13.88
CA CYS A 118 14.00 11.04 14.47
C CYS A 118 13.55 9.99 13.46
N VAL A 119 12.69 10.32 12.49
CA VAL A 119 12.16 9.39 11.47
C VAL A 119 13.26 8.74 10.61
N ARG A 120 14.41 9.40 10.46
CA ARG A 120 15.55 8.89 9.67
C ARG A 120 16.28 7.74 10.36
N GLN A 121 16.08 7.58 11.67
CA GLN A 121 16.72 6.54 12.48
C GLN A 121 15.85 5.29 12.61
N PHE A 122 14.56 5.38 12.26
CA PHE A 122 13.62 4.27 12.40
C PHE A 122 13.77 3.25 11.27
N LYS A 123 13.93 1.99 11.66
CA LYS A 123 13.85 0.83 10.79
C LYS A 123 12.53 0.11 11.12
N GLY A 124 11.56 0.18 10.20
CA GLY A 124 10.24 -0.38 10.48
C GLY A 124 9.20 0.00 9.45
N MET A 125 7.98 -0.41 9.75
CA MET A 125 6.76 -0.04 9.03
C MET A 125 5.90 0.79 9.96
N PHE A 126 5.59 2.02 9.61
CA PHE A 126 4.94 2.93 10.55
C PHE A 126 4.12 4.05 9.93
N ALA A 127 3.09 4.44 10.66
CA ALA A 127 2.40 5.70 10.54
C ALA A 127 2.09 6.20 11.95
N PHE A 128 2.44 7.44 12.26
CA PHE A 128 2.16 8.01 13.57
C PHE A 128 1.83 9.49 13.49
N ALA A 129 1.19 10.00 14.54
CA ALA A 129 0.98 11.41 14.78
C ALA A 129 1.35 11.76 16.21
N ILE A 130 2.05 12.89 16.37
CA ILE A 130 2.45 13.46 17.67
C ILE A 130 1.87 14.87 17.77
N TRP A 131 1.17 15.13 18.87
CA TRP A 131 0.73 16.46 19.27
C TRP A 131 1.68 17.02 20.31
N ASP A 132 2.15 18.26 20.12
CA ASP A 132 2.93 19.03 21.10
C ASP A 132 2.00 20.05 21.78
N GLU A 133 1.67 19.80 23.05
CA GLU A 133 0.82 20.66 23.84
C GLU A 133 1.40 22.06 24.06
N ARG A 134 2.71 22.19 24.07
CA ARG A 134 3.38 23.47 24.29
C ARG A 134 3.39 24.31 23.02
N GLU A 135 3.81 23.73 21.93
CA GLU A 135 3.93 24.43 20.64
C GLU A 135 2.62 24.48 19.86
N LYS A 136 1.57 23.75 20.34
CA LYS A 136 0.28 23.61 19.63
C LYS A 136 0.46 23.15 18.18
N ALA A 137 1.36 22.23 17.98
CA ALA A 137 1.77 21.70 16.68
C ALA A 137 1.49 20.19 16.58
N CYS A 138 1.20 19.73 15.38
CA CYS A 138 1.01 18.31 15.08
C CYS A 138 2.06 17.85 14.06
N PHE A 139 2.68 16.72 14.34
CA PHE A 139 3.66 16.09 13.47
C PHE A 139 3.17 14.69 13.07
N LEU A 140 3.08 14.44 11.76
CA LEU A 140 2.74 13.15 11.19
C LEU A 140 3.93 12.60 10.40
N ALA A 141 4.14 11.28 10.45
CA ALA A 141 5.15 10.61 9.63
C ALA A 141 4.67 9.25 9.14
N ARG A 142 5.16 8.84 7.97
CA ARG A 142 4.84 7.55 7.34
C ARG A 142 6.11 6.88 6.82
N ASP A 143 6.21 5.56 6.96
CA ASP A 143 7.37 4.77 6.60
C ASP A 143 7.82 4.93 5.13
N PRO A 144 9.09 4.57 4.78
CA PRO A 144 9.68 4.81 3.46
C PRO A 144 8.94 4.19 2.28
N PHE A 145 8.16 3.12 2.50
CA PHE A 145 7.41 2.40 1.45
C PHE A 145 5.90 2.61 1.52
N GLY A 146 5.40 3.20 2.63
CA GLY A 146 3.98 3.35 2.88
C GLY A 146 3.29 2.02 3.20
N VAL A 147 4.00 1.12 3.90
CA VAL A 147 3.42 -0.15 4.37
C VAL A 147 2.22 0.12 5.27
N LYS A 148 2.32 1.14 6.14
CA LYS A 148 1.20 1.56 6.96
C LYS A 148 0.45 2.74 6.33
N PRO A 149 -0.89 2.67 6.24
CA PRO A 149 -1.68 3.74 5.66
C PRO A 149 -1.78 4.93 6.62
N LEU A 150 -1.81 6.14 6.04
CA LEU A 150 -2.11 7.38 6.75
C LEU A 150 -2.73 8.37 5.75
N TYR A 151 -3.99 8.69 5.97
CA TYR A 151 -4.73 9.67 5.18
C TYR A 151 -4.96 10.94 5.98
N TYR A 152 -5.04 12.08 5.30
CA TYR A 152 -5.31 13.36 5.94
C TYR A 152 -6.17 14.28 5.06
N TYR A 153 -6.87 15.17 5.72
CA TYR A 153 -7.60 16.31 5.16
C TYR A 153 -7.08 17.56 5.87
N ASN A 154 -6.65 18.58 5.10
CA ASN A 154 -6.10 19.83 5.65
C ASN A 154 -6.66 21.01 4.88
N GLU A 155 -7.79 21.55 5.32
CA GLU A 155 -8.44 22.72 4.75
C GLU A 155 -9.07 23.59 5.84
N GLY A 156 -9.17 24.89 5.58
CA GLY A 156 -9.78 25.84 6.52
C GLY A 156 -9.07 25.94 7.88
N GLY A 157 -7.79 25.56 7.95
CA GLY A 157 -7.01 25.54 9.18
C GLY A 157 -7.26 24.31 10.05
N ILE A 158 -8.10 23.37 9.60
CA ILE A 158 -8.40 22.13 10.32
C ILE A 158 -7.56 21.01 9.70
N LEU A 159 -6.94 20.18 10.54
CA LEU A 159 -6.33 18.92 10.10
C LEU A 159 -7.13 17.75 10.69
N VAL A 160 -7.55 16.82 9.83
CA VAL A 160 -8.11 15.53 10.23
C VAL A 160 -7.25 14.44 9.61
N PHE A 161 -6.87 13.42 10.39
CA PHE A 161 -6.09 12.29 9.88
C PHE A 161 -6.62 10.96 10.40
N ALA A 162 -6.42 9.89 9.65
CA ALA A 162 -6.74 8.54 10.08
C ALA A 162 -5.98 7.48 9.27
N SER A 163 -5.93 6.25 9.81
CA SER A 163 -5.43 5.07 9.11
C SER A 163 -6.30 4.68 7.90
N GLU A 164 -7.60 4.96 7.94
CA GLU A 164 -8.56 4.58 6.91
C GLU A 164 -9.49 5.75 6.55
N ILE A 165 -9.90 5.81 5.28
CA ILE A 165 -10.79 6.86 4.76
C ILE A 165 -12.16 6.82 5.42
N ARG A 166 -12.69 5.61 5.73
CA ARG A 166 -13.96 5.50 6.44
C ARG A 166 -13.94 6.26 7.77
N SER A 167 -12.85 6.15 8.51
CA SER A 167 -12.68 6.86 9.78
C SER A 167 -12.61 8.38 9.59
N LEU A 168 -11.95 8.86 8.53
CA LEU A 168 -11.97 10.28 8.16
C LEU A 168 -13.41 10.77 7.91
N LEU A 169 -14.18 10.02 7.13
CA LEU A 169 -15.57 10.34 6.82
C LEU A 169 -16.48 10.29 8.05
N ASP A 170 -16.22 9.38 8.99
CA ASP A 170 -16.96 9.24 10.24
C ASP A 170 -16.72 10.40 11.21
N SER A 171 -15.65 11.19 11.02
CA SER A 171 -15.48 12.46 11.73
C SER A 171 -16.64 13.45 11.47
N GLY A 172 -17.32 13.33 10.32
CA GLY A 172 -18.37 14.23 9.88
C GLY A 172 -17.89 15.64 9.54
N LEU A 173 -16.57 15.84 9.38
CA LEU A 173 -15.95 17.12 9.01
C LEU A 173 -15.59 17.18 7.53
N ILE A 174 -15.69 16.08 6.81
CA ILE A 174 -15.27 15.93 5.41
C ILE A 174 -16.49 15.60 4.57
N ALA A 175 -16.67 16.33 3.47
CA ALA A 175 -17.75 16.07 2.53
C ALA A 175 -17.59 14.69 1.87
N ARG A 176 -18.70 13.94 1.77
CA ARG A 176 -18.75 12.64 1.09
C ARG A 176 -18.86 12.83 -0.42
N GLU A 177 -17.85 13.44 -1.03
CA GLU A 177 -17.80 13.77 -2.44
C GLU A 177 -16.61 13.08 -3.12
N LEU A 178 -16.83 12.51 -4.31
CA LEU A 178 -15.77 11.90 -5.10
C LEU A 178 -14.89 12.95 -5.79
N SER A 179 -13.60 12.66 -5.87
CA SER A 179 -12.67 13.36 -6.74
C SER A 179 -12.75 12.78 -8.16
N ALA A 180 -13.22 13.57 -9.13
CA ALA A 180 -13.36 13.13 -10.51
C ALA A 180 -12.01 12.71 -11.15
N SER A 181 -10.91 13.39 -10.82
CA SER A 181 -9.58 13.02 -11.27
C SER A 181 -9.11 11.69 -10.67
N ALA A 182 -9.38 11.45 -9.39
CA ALA A 182 -9.04 10.19 -8.73
C ALA A 182 -9.89 9.02 -9.25
N VAL A 183 -11.19 9.23 -9.52
CA VAL A 183 -12.04 8.20 -10.17
C VAL A 183 -11.53 7.91 -11.59
N HIS A 184 -11.11 8.92 -12.36
CA HIS A 184 -10.51 8.70 -13.67
C HIS A 184 -9.23 7.84 -13.57
N GLU A 185 -8.34 8.16 -12.63
CA GLU A 185 -7.11 7.39 -12.41
C GLU A 185 -7.43 5.95 -11.97
N TYR A 186 -8.40 5.76 -11.07
CA TYR A 186 -8.88 4.45 -10.67
C TYR A 186 -9.38 3.63 -11.87
N LEU A 187 -10.16 4.22 -12.75
CA LEU A 187 -10.62 3.54 -13.97
C LEU A 187 -9.47 3.16 -14.91
N LEU A 188 -8.42 3.98 -14.97
CA LEU A 188 -7.25 3.68 -15.80
C LEU A 188 -6.41 2.52 -15.24
N PHE A 189 -6.25 2.39 -13.91
CA PHE A 189 -5.29 1.49 -13.27
C PHE A 189 -5.91 0.46 -12.32
N GLY A 190 -7.18 0.59 -11.93
CA GLY A 190 -7.82 -0.23 -10.89
C GLY A 190 -7.42 0.16 -9.47
N THR A 191 -6.69 1.26 -9.33
CA THR A 191 -6.25 1.85 -8.06
C THR A 191 -5.98 3.34 -8.24
N VAL A 192 -5.96 4.11 -7.16
CA VAL A 192 -5.60 5.53 -7.16
C VAL A 192 -4.16 5.67 -6.68
N ALA A 193 -3.35 6.42 -7.42
CA ALA A 193 -1.96 6.66 -7.03
C ALA A 193 -1.87 7.76 -5.97
N GLU A 194 -1.13 7.46 -4.92
CA GLU A 194 -0.79 8.44 -3.89
C GLU A 194 -0.02 9.63 -4.48
N PRO A 195 -0.25 10.85 -3.97
CA PRO A 195 -0.99 11.17 -2.75
C PRO A 195 -2.51 11.25 -2.88
N ASN A 196 -3.08 11.08 -4.06
CA ASN A 196 -4.51 11.23 -4.27
C ASN A 196 -5.33 10.15 -3.54
N ALA A 197 -6.55 10.48 -3.17
CA ALA A 197 -7.56 9.55 -2.68
C ALA A 197 -8.89 9.79 -3.41
N LEU A 198 -9.83 8.84 -3.32
CA LEU A 198 -11.12 8.97 -4.04
C LEU A 198 -12.01 10.08 -3.51
N ILE A 199 -11.83 10.49 -2.27
CA ILE A 199 -12.62 11.55 -1.62
C ILE A 199 -11.97 12.90 -1.89
N GLN A 200 -12.77 13.89 -2.29
CA GLN A 200 -12.32 15.26 -2.58
C GLN A 200 -11.69 15.90 -1.34
N GLY A 201 -10.50 16.47 -1.49
CA GLY A 201 -9.74 17.13 -0.43
C GLY A 201 -8.98 16.18 0.50
N VAL A 202 -9.18 14.85 0.39
CA VAL A 202 -8.44 13.85 1.15
C VAL A 202 -7.20 13.41 0.38
N PHE A 203 -6.08 13.28 1.11
CA PHE A 203 -4.80 12.83 0.57
C PHE A 203 -4.20 11.73 1.43
N ALA A 204 -3.46 10.82 0.83
CA ALA A 204 -2.55 9.95 1.55
C ALA A 204 -1.25 10.72 1.85
N LEU A 205 -0.71 10.60 3.07
CA LEU A 205 0.66 11.06 3.32
C LEU A 205 1.62 10.18 2.51
N PRO A 206 2.41 10.75 1.57
CA PRO A 206 3.23 9.91 0.71
C PRO A 206 4.28 9.12 1.50
N PRO A 207 4.70 7.94 1.02
CA PRO A 207 5.75 7.15 1.63
C PRO A 207 7.06 7.93 1.78
N GLY A 208 7.73 7.74 2.90
CA GLY A 208 8.96 8.46 3.19
C GLY A 208 8.77 9.97 3.40
N HIS A 209 7.56 10.38 3.76
CA HIS A 209 7.24 11.78 4.04
C HIS A 209 6.79 11.97 5.48
N GLN A 210 6.98 13.20 5.90
CA GLN A 210 6.50 13.77 7.16
C GLN A 210 5.67 15.01 6.88
N PHE A 211 4.73 15.31 7.77
CA PHE A 211 3.83 16.45 7.67
C PHE A 211 3.83 17.21 8.99
N ALA A 212 4.29 18.45 8.97
CA ALA A 212 4.26 19.34 10.12
C ALA A 212 3.10 20.33 9.97
N TRP A 213 2.22 20.37 10.96
CA TRP A 213 1.10 21.28 11.03
C TRP A 213 1.28 22.24 12.21
N HIS A 214 1.13 23.53 11.97
CA HIS A 214 1.18 24.60 12.97
C HIS A 214 0.36 25.79 12.49
N ASP A 215 -0.38 26.44 13.37
CA ASP A 215 -1.19 27.65 13.09
C ASP A 215 -2.09 27.51 11.84
N GLY A 216 -2.78 26.40 11.69
CA GLY A 216 -3.69 26.19 10.57
C GLY A 216 -3.01 25.84 9.24
N GLN A 217 -1.68 25.76 9.22
CA GLN A 217 -0.91 25.47 8.02
C GLN A 217 -0.16 24.15 8.11
N GLY A 218 -0.22 23.36 7.05
CA GLY A 218 0.48 22.10 6.95
C GLY A 218 1.63 22.15 5.92
N ARG A 219 2.78 21.59 6.27
CA ARG A 219 3.92 21.44 5.37
C ARG A 219 4.34 19.96 5.28
N CYS A 220 4.27 19.41 4.08
CA CYS A 220 4.76 18.07 3.79
C CYS A 220 6.21 18.15 3.29
N SER A 221 7.06 17.22 3.75
CA SER A 221 8.47 17.12 3.31
C SER A 221 8.91 15.66 3.24
N GLN A 222 9.79 15.37 2.28
CA GLN A 222 10.33 14.04 2.05
C GLN A 222 11.58 13.82 2.90
N TYR A 223 11.67 12.68 3.60
CA TYR A 223 12.85 12.26 4.36
C TYR A 223 13.52 10.99 3.80
N ALA A 224 12.82 10.21 2.97
CA ALA A 224 13.34 9.02 2.32
C ALA A 224 12.77 8.87 0.90
N SER A 225 13.54 8.26 0.00
CA SER A 225 13.16 7.96 -1.38
C SER A 225 13.78 6.64 -1.85
N VAL A 226 13.19 6.04 -2.88
CA VAL A 226 13.72 4.83 -3.54
C VAL A 226 14.38 5.26 -4.84
N ASN A 227 15.67 4.95 -5.01
CA ASN A 227 16.40 5.15 -6.25
C ASN A 227 17.37 3.97 -6.45
N PHE A 228 17.44 3.45 -7.66
CA PHE A 228 18.44 2.44 -8.01
C PHE A 228 19.76 3.13 -8.37
N GLU A 229 20.83 2.73 -7.71
CA GLU A 229 22.18 3.27 -7.89
C GLU A 229 23.16 2.10 -8.05
N ALA A 230 23.24 1.55 -9.28
CA ALA A 230 24.01 0.36 -9.54
C ALA A 230 25.51 0.60 -9.29
N GLU A 231 26.09 -0.24 -8.46
CA GLU A 231 27.52 -0.30 -8.18
C GLU A 231 28.12 -1.57 -8.83
N PRO A 232 29.44 -1.65 -8.99
CA PRO A 232 30.09 -2.89 -9.42
C PRO A 232 29.90 -4.00 -8.40
N PHE A 233 29.39 -5.15 -8.83
CA PHE A 233 29.22 -6.36 -8.01
C PHE A 233 29.67 -7.59 -8.80
N THR A 234 30.39 -8.48 -8.17
CA THR A 234 30.51 -9.87 -8.61
C THR A 234 29.26 -10.65 -8.26
N VAL A 235 29.05 -11.79 -8.90
CA VAL A 235 27.90 -12.67 -8.60
C VAL A 235 27.93 -13.13 -7.13
N GLU A 236 29.11 -13.43 -6.60
CA GLU A 236 29.24 -13.92 -5.22
C GLU A 236 28.97 -12.80 -4.18
N GLU A 237 29.45 -11.58 -4.43
CA GLU A 237 29.13 -10.43 -3.60
C GLU A 237 27.62 -10.13 -3.61
N ALA A 238 26.98 -10.18 -4.78
CA ALA A 238 25.55 -9.98 -4.89
C ALA A 238 24.75 -11.04 -4.10
N LYS A 239 25.14 -12.33 -4.19
CA LYS A 239 24.53 -13.42 -3.40
C LYS A 239 24.70 -13.18 -1.89
N ALA A 240 25.91 -12.85 -1.46
CA ALA A 240 26.20 -12.60 -0.06
C ALA A 240 25.41 -11.40 0.47
N THR A 241 25.32 -10.32 -0.30
CA THR A 241 24.54 -9.13 0.05
C THR A 241 23.06 -9.47 0.21
N VAL A 242 22.45 -10.17 -0.75
CA VAL A 242 21.04 -10.60 -0.65
C VAL A 242 20.83 -11.49 0.56
N ARG A 243 21.74 -12.45 0.80
CA ARG A 243 21.65 -13.37 1.93
C ARG A 243 21.66 -12.64 3.27
N ILE A 244 22.69 -11.85 3.53
CA ILE A 244 22.88 -11.12 4.78
C ILE A 244 21.71 -10.15 5.02
N ALA A 245 21.34 -9.38 4.01
CA ALA A 245 20.29 -8.39 4.14
C ALA A 245 18.91 -9.04 4.38
N LEU A 246 18.60 -10.19 3.73
CA LEU A 246 17.32 -10.88 3.91
C LEU A 246 17.26 -11.59 5.27
N GLU A 247 18.33 -12.22 5.73
CA GLU A 247 18.42 -12.82 7.06
C GLU A 247 18.18 -11.78 8.16
N ASP A 248 18.85 -10.63 8.04
CA ASP A 248 18.69 -9.54 9.00
C ASP A 248 17.27 -8.96 8.96
N SER A 249 16.69 -8.79 7.76
CA SER A 249 15.30 -8.36 7.63
C SER A 249 14.34 -9.36 8.26
N VAL A 250 14.43 -10.66 7.93
CA VAL A 250 13.56 -11.69 8.52
C VAL A 250 13.72 -11.70 10.05
N ARG A 251 14.95 -11.67 10.56
CA ARG A 251 15.22 -11.66 12.01
C ARG A 251 14.49 -10.49 12.71
N ARG A 252 14.56 -9.28 12.15
CA ARG A 252 13.85 -8.10 12.69
C ARG A 252 12.33 -8.27 12.64
N HIS A 253 11.80 -8.79 11.52
CA HIS A 253 10.35 -9.00 11.36
C HIS A 253 9.81 -10.15 12.23
N MET A 254 10.68 -10.98 12.81
CA MET A 254 10.28 -12.02 13.78
C MET A 254 10.20 -11.50 15.22
N VAL A 255 10.62 -10.25 15.51
CA VAL A 255 10.52 -9.64 16.85
C VAL A 255 9.03 -9.43 17.20
N SER A 256 8.54 -10.11 18.22
CA SER A 256 7.14 -10.10 18.63
C SER A 256 6.96 -10.80 19.97
N ASP A 257 6.05 -10.32 20.83
CA ASP A 257 5.64 -11.01 22.06
C ASP A 257 4.52 -12.04 21.82
N VAL A 258 4.04 -12.17 20.56
CA VAL A 258 3.07 -13.16 20.11
C VAL A 258 3.65 -14.03 18.98
N PRO A 259 3.12 -15.24 18.74
CA PRO A 259 3.59 -16.09 17.65
C PRO A 259 3.51 -15.41 16.27
N VAL A 260 4.55 -15.61 15.44
CA VAL A 260 4.63 -15.11 14.07
C VAL A 260 4.49 -16.27 13.10
N GLY A 261 3.53 -16.19 12.17
CA GLY A 261 3.35 -17.15 11.08
C GLY A 261 3.92 -16.68 9.75
N VAL A 262 3.78 -17.48 8.69
CA VAL A 262 4.21 -17.15 7.32
C VAL A 262 3.14 -17.56 6.31
N PHE A 263 2.76 -16.69 5.39
CA PHE A 263 1.98 -17.09 4.22
C PHE A 263 2.86 -17.85 3.23
N LEU A 264 2.47 -19.09 2.92
CA LEU A 264 3.25 -20.00 2.08
C LEU A 264 2.48 -20.38 0.81
N SER A 265 2.84 -19.78 -0.33
CA SER A 265 2.27 -20.09 -1.64
C SER A 265 3.04 -21.17 -2.43
N GLY A 266 4.13 -21.69 -1.88
CA GLY A 266 5.02 -22.59 -2.61
C GLY A 266 5.85 -21.93 -3.72
N GLY A 267 5.88 -20.60 -3.79
CA GLY A 267 6.77 -19.80 -4.63
C GLY A 267 8.14 -19.56 -3.97
N ILE A 268 9.10 -19.08 -4.75
CA ILE A 268 10.49 -18.82 -4.29
C ILE A 268 10.49 -17.85 -3.09
N ASP A 269 9.73 -16.75 -3.16
CA ASP A 269 9.75 -15.70 -2.15
C ASP A 269 9.26 -16.20 -0.78
N SER A 270 8.08 -16.80 -0.75
CA SER A 270 7.50 -17.35 0.48
C SER A 270 8.34 -18.51 1.03
N THR A 271 8.91 -19.35 0.15
CA THR A 271 9.79 -20.44 0.57
C THR A 271 11.09 -19.92 1.17
N ALA A 272 11.68 -18.84 0.62
CA ALA A 272 12.85 -18.20 1.21
C ALA A 272 12.55 -17.68 2.63
N LEU A 273 11.39 -17.04 2.82
CA LEU A 273 10.98 -16.57 4.15
C LEU A 273 10.80 -17.74 5.13
N VAL A 274 10.15 -18.83 4.73
CA VAL A 274 9.99 -20.04 5.57
C VAL A 274 11.35 -20.63 5.91
N ALA A 275 12.27 -20.74 4.93
CA ALA A 275 13.61 -21.27 5.16
C ALA A 275 14.40 -20.46 6.20
N LEU A 276 14.26 -19.13 6.18
CA LEU A 276 14.95 -18.26 7.13
C LEU A 276 14.22 -18.17 8.48
N ALA A 277 12.90 -18.04 8.48
CA ALA A 277 12.11 -17.94 9.70
C ALA A 277 12.12 -19.24 10.52
N SER A 278 12.18 -20.40 9.89
CA SER A 278 12.27 -21.70 10.58
C SER A 278 13.53 -21.84 11.44
N ARG A 279 14.60 -21.11 11.13
CA ARG A 279 15.81 -21.06 11.96
C ARG A 279 15.59 -20.39 13.32
N HIS A 280 14.58 -19.52 13.42
CA HIS A 280 14.25 -18.79 14.66
C HIS A 280 13.23 -19.51 15.51
N GLN A 281 12.21 -20.16 14.91
CA GLN A 281 11.10 -20.81 15.63
C GLN A 281 11.07 -22.34 15.48
N GLY A 282 11.87 -22.90 14.57
CA GLY A 282 11.91 -24.35 14.34
C GLY A 282 10.53 -24.93 14.00
N ALA A 283 10.19 -26.05 14.63
CA ALA A 283 8.91 -26.75 14.42
C ALA A 283 7.67 -25.99 14.95
N GLN A 284 7.84 -24.86 15.63
CA GLN A 284 6.72 -24.04 16.10
C GLN A 284 6.26 -23.03 15.04
N LEU A 285 7.04 -22.84 13.97
CA LEU A 285 6.66 -21.93 12.89
C LEU A 285 5.38 -22.38 12.20
N GLN A 286 4.37 -21.53 12.19
CA GLN A 286 3.10 -21.80 11.53
C GLN A 286 3.13 -21.26 10.10
N THR A 287 2.63 -22.04 9.16
CA THR A 287 2.52 -21.64 7.75
C THR A 287 1.09 -21.80 7.25
N PHE A 288 0.61 -20.82 6.46
CA PHE A 288 -0.78 -20.74 6.02
C PHE A 288 -0.85 -20.70 4.49
N CYS A 289 -1.76 -21.48 3.93
CA CYS A 289 -2.03 -21.56 2.50
C CYS A 289 -3.55 -21.63 2.24
N ILE A 290 -3.95 -21.26 1.04
CA ILE A 290 -5.26 -21.59 0.48
C ILE A 290 -5.04 -22.54 -0.68
N SER A 291 -5.73 -23.67 -0.67
CA SER A 291 -5.84 -24.59 -1.79
C SER A 291 -7.20 -24.43 -2.49
N LEU A 292 -7.24 -24.72 -3.77
CA LEU A 292 -8.43 -24.61 -4.62
C LEU A 292 -8.72 -25.96 -5.28
N ASP A 293 -9.99 -26.19 -5.61
CA ASP A 293 -10.39 -27.39 -6.34
C ASP A 293 -9.89 -27.41 -7.80
N ASP A 294 -9.58 -26.24 -8.34
CA ASP A 294 -9.06 -26.07 -9.68
C ASP A 294 -7.55 -26.33 -9.74
N PRO A 295 -7.09 -27.40 -10.40
CA PRO A 295 -5.67 -27.78 -10.44
C PRO A 295 -4.77 -26.67 -11.04
N GLU A 296 -5.29 -25.83 -11.94
CA GLU A 296 -4.54 -24.74 -12.57
C GLU A 296 -4.18 -23.64 -11.56
N PHE A 297 -5.03 -23.42 -10.56
CA PHE A 297 -4.87 -22.39 -9.54
C PHE A 297 -4.42 -22.93 -8.18
N ASN A 298 -4.26 -24.27 -8.04
CA ASN A 298 -3.97 -24.90 -6.76
C ASN A 298 -2.45 -24.96 -6.48
N GLU A 299 -2.01 -24.22 -5.47
CA GLU A 299 -0.63 -24.24 -4.96
C GLU A 299 -0.47 -25.08 -3.66
N GLY A 300 -1.56 -25.58 -3.07
CA GLY A 300 -1.57 -26.25 -1.76
C GLY A 300 -0.62 -27.44 -1.67
N ASN A 301 -0.56 -28.28 -2.71
CA ASN A 301 0.34 -29.46 -2.71
C ASN A 301 1.83 -29.07 -2.59
N VAL A 302 2.24 -27.99 -3.26
CA VAL A 302 3.64 -27.52 -3.20
C VAL A 302 3.90 -26.85 -1.86
N ALA A 303 2.95 -26.07 -1.35
CA ALA A 303 3.03 -25.44 -0.03
C ALA A 303 3.15 -26.51 1.07
N ALA A 304 2.29 -27.53 1.06
CA ALA A 304 2.34 -28.64 2.03
C ALA A 304 3.67 -29.44 1.97
N ARG A 305 4.17 -29.72 0.75
CA ARG A 305 5.48 -30.36 0.58
C ARG A 305 6.62 -29.52 1.14
N THR A 306 6.56 -28.20 0.91
CA THR A 306 7.57 -27.24 1.39
C THR A 306 7.51 -27.11 2.92
N ALA A 307 6.32 -27.01 3.49
CA ALA A 307 6.12 -26.97 4.94
C ALA A 307 6.66 -28.25 5.61
N LYS A 308 6.38 -29.43 5.04
CA LYS A 308 6.93 -30.70 5.52
C LYS A 308 8.47 -30.72 5.45
N HIS A 309 9.06 -30.17 4.40
CA HIS A 309 10.52 -30.11 4.24
C HIS A 309 11.20 -29.28 5.34
N PHE A 310 10.61 -28.16 5.72
CA PHE A 310 11.12 -27.28 6.79
C PHE A 310 10.59 -27.64 8.19
N GLY A 311 9.75 -28.67 8.30
CA GLY A 311 9.21 -29.13 9.58
C GLY A 311 8.27 -28.13 10.26
N THR A 312 7.55 -27.30 9.51
CA THR A 312 6.62 -26.29 10.04
C THR A 312 5.23 -26.86 10.30
N GLN A 313 4.47 -26.23 11.18
CA GLN A 313 3.04 -26.52 11.36
C GLN A 313 2.27 -25.87 10.21
N HIS A 314 1.70 -26.69 9.32
CA HIS A 314 1.06 -26.21 8.10
C HIS A 314 -0.46 -26.27 8.19
N PHE A 315 -1.10 -25.12 7.90
CA PHE A 315 -2.55 -24.96 7.86
C PHE A 315 -2.97 -24.62 6.42
N ASP A 316 -3.69 -25.54 5.79
CA ASP A 316 -4.23 -25.38 4.44
C ASP A 316 -5.75 -25.27 4.50
N TRP A 317 -6.29 -24.20 3.91
CA TRP A 317 -7.72 -24.03 3.78
C TRP A 317 -8.16 -24.27 2.34
N ARG A 318 -8.95 -25.31 2.13
CA ARG A 318 -9.56 -25.58 0.83
C ARG A 318 -10.77 -24.68 0.63
N LEU A 319 -10.63 -23.72 -0.28
CA LEU A 319 -11.62 -22.70 -0.58
C LEU A 319 -12.35 -23.04 -1.89
N ASP A 320 -13.66 -23.21 -1.83
CA ASP A 320 -14.53 -23.36 -3.01
C ASP A 320 -15.22 -22.04 -3.40
N SER A 321 -15.86 -22.02 -4.58
CA SER A 321 -16.55 -20.85 -5.13
C SER A 321 -17.72 -20.39 -4.26
N ALA A 322 -18.45 -21.30 -3.64
CA ALA A 322 -19.61 -20.96 -2.82
C ALA A 322 -19.19 -20.25 -1.53
N THR A 323 -18.18 -20.80 -0.84
CA THR A 323 -17.59 -20.20 0.35
C THR A 323 -16.97 -18.85 0.02
N ALA A 324 -16.21 -18.75 -1.09
CA ALA A 324 -15.65 -17.48 -1.55
C ALA A 324 -16.73 -16.44 -1.86
N ARG A 325 -17.86 -16.83 -2.43
CA ARG A 325 -19.00 -15.94 -2.68
C ARG A 325 -19.60 -15.38 -1.38
N HIS A 326 -19.74 -16.19 -0.35
CA HIS A 326 -20.22 -15.70 0.95
C HIS A 326 -19.29 -14.67 1.56
N LEU A 327 -17.98 -14.83 1.37
CA LEU A 327 -16.99 -13.87 1.85
C LEU A 327 -16.93 -12.57 1.03
N LEU A 328 -17.50 -12.54 -0.17
CA LEU A 328 -17.43 -11.35 -1.03
C LEU A 328 -18.11 -10.14 -0.40
N HIS A 329 -19.22 -10.33 0.29
CA HIS A 329 -19.94 -9.24 0.98
C HIS A 329 -19.07 -8.66 2.11
N ASP A 330 -18.54 -9.52 2.98
CA ASP A 330 -17.68 -9.10 4.08
C ASP A 330 -16.41 -8.41 3.59
N PHE A 331 -15.82 -8.89 2.49
CA PHE A 331 -14.69 -8.26 1.83
C PHE A 331 -15.02 -6.82 1.39
N LEU A 332 -16.14 -6.62 0.71
CA LEU A 332 -16.54 -5.30 0.24
C LEU A 332 -16.84 -4.36 1.41
N ASP A 333 -17.50 -4.83 2.45
CA ASP A 333 -17.82 -4.03 3.64
C ASP A 333 -16.57 -3.62 4.43
N ARG A 334 -15.54 -4.45 4.42
CA ARG A 334 -14.28 -4.20 5.13
C ARG A 334 -13.23 -3.49 4.28
N SER A 335 -13.39 -3.46 2.96
CA SER A 335 -12.49 -2.70 2.06
C SER A 335 -12.58 -1.21 2.35
N ASP A 336 -11.46 -0.53 2.59
CA ASP A 336 -11.44 0.92 2.82
C ASP A 336 -11.54 1.72 1.52
N LEU A 337 -10.81 1.31 0.49
CA LEU A 337 -10.85 1.86 -0.88
C LEU A 337 -11.16 0.74 -1.88
N PRO A 338 -11.79 1.04 -3.02
CA PRO A 338 -11.99 0.06 -4.06
C PRO A 338 -10.65 -0.39 -4.65
N SER A 339 -10.54 -1.68 -4.91
CA SER A 339 -9.37 -2.32 -5.54
C SER A 339 -9.82 -3.46 -6.46
N ILE A 340 -8.98 -3.78 -7.43
CA ILE A 340 -9.16 -4.95 -8.29
C ILE A 340 -8.42 -6.18 -7.75
N ASP A 341 -7.83 -6.09 -6.57
CA ASP A 341 -7.08 -7.15 -5.89
C ASP A 341 -7.49 -7.23 -4.40
N GLY A 342 -6.74 -7.97 -3.58
CA GLY A 342 -6.91 -8.02 -2.13
C GLY A 342 -7.82 -9.14 -1.63
N PHE A 343 -8.74 -9.68 -2.43
CA PHE A 343 -9.67 -10.72 -1.98
C PHE A 343 -8.96 -12.03 -1.57
N ASN A 344 -7.88 -12.40 -2.26
CA ASN A 344 -7.03 -13.52 -1.90
C ASN A 344 -6.34 -13.31 -0.55
N THR A 345 -5.81 -12.10 -0.30
CA THR A 345 -5.21 -11.72 0.99
C THR A 345 -6.26 -11.71 2.10
N PHE A 346 -7.47 -11.20 1.83
CA PHE A 346 -8.59 -11.23 2.77
C PHE A 346 -8.91 -12.66 3.22
N CYS A 347 -8.97 -13.62 2.29
CA CYS A 347 -9.27 -15.01 2.59
C CYS A 347 -8.15 -15.69 3.39
N VAL A 348 -6.87 -15.52 2.98
CA VAL A 348 -5.76 -16.17 3.71
C VAL A 348 -5.52 -15.53 5.07
N ALA A 349 -5.78 -14.23 5.21
CA ALA A 349 -5.72 -13.53 6.49
C ALA A 349 -6.82 -14.02 7.46
N LYS A 350 -8.05 -14.24 6.95
CA LYS A 350 -9.11 -14.89 7.72
C LYS A 350 -8.66 -16.25 8.26
N HIS A 351 -8.10 -17.07 7.40
CA HIS A 351 -7.66 -18.41 7.78
C HIS A 351 -6.59 -18.38 8.89
N ALA A 352 -5.59 -17.51 8.77
CA ALA A 352 -4.57 -17.33 9.80
C ALA A 352 -5.15 -16.81 11.12
N HIS A 353 -6.06 -15.84 11.07
CA HIS A 353 -6.78 -15.32 12.23
C HIS A 353 -7.59 -16.42 12.93
N ASP A 354 -8.34 -17.22 12.18
CA ASP A 354 -9.16 -18.32 12.72
C ASP A 354 -8.30 -19.40 13.40
N CYS A 355 -7.02 -19.51 13.00
CA CYS A 355 -6.02 -20.36 13.67
C CYS A 355 -5.34 -19.69 14.88
N GLY A 356 -5.75 -18.47 15.27
CA GLY A 356 -5.30 -17.77 16.47
C GLY A 356 -3.99 -16.99 16.31
N VAL A 357 -3.53 -16.72 15.07
CA VAL A 357 -2.31 -15.93 14.82
C VAL A 357 -2.65 -14.45 14.66
N LYS A 358 -1.82 -13.58 15.26
CA LYS A 358 -1.94 -12.11 15.16
C LYS A 358 -0.93 -11.49 14.19
N VAL A 359 0.16 -12.19 13.84
CA VAL A 359 1.25 -11.66 13.00
C VAL A 359 1.65 -12.69 11.96
N VAL A 360 1.80 -12.27 10.69
CA VAL A 360 2.28 -13.12 9.60
C VAL A 360 3.30 -12.41 8.72
N LEU A 361 4.28 -13.15 8.21
CA LEU A 361 5.19 -12.69 7.17
C LEU A 361 4.60 -12.98 5.78
N SER A 362 4.82 -12.07 4.84
CA SER A 362 4.42 -12.21 3.44
C SER A 362 5.62 -12.03 2.49
N GLY A 363 5.63 -12.77 1.40
CA GLY A 363 6.63 -12.69 0.34
C GLY A 363 6.46 -11.50 -0.62
N LEU A 364 5.58 -10.56 -0.32
CA LEU A 364 5.41 -9.32 -1.11
C LEU A 364 6.72 -8.54 -1.21
N GLY A 365 7.01 -7.97 -2.37
CA GLY A 365 8.26 -7.25 -2.67
C GLY A 365 9.30 -8.09 -3.40
N GLY A 366 9.25 -9.43 -3.29
CA GLY A 366 10.18 -10.31 -3.95
C GLY A 366 10.11 -10.26 -5.50
N ASP A 367 8.92 -10.09 -6.04
CA ASP A 367 8.72 -9.97 -7.48
C ASP A 367 9.20 -8.64 -8.05
N GLU A 368 8.97 -7.57 -7.33
CA GLU A 368 9.32 -6.20 -7.69
C GLU A 368 10.83 -5.98 -7.69
N LEU A 369 11.52 -6.62 -6.75
CA LEU A 369 12.97 -6.50 -6.61
C LEU A 369 13.75 -7.47 -7.50
N PHE A 370 13.23 -8.70 -7.72
CA PHE A 370 13.96 -9.76 -8.41
C PHE A 370 13.34 -10.18 -9.77
N GLY A 371 12.44 -9.37 -10.32
CA GLY A 371 11.98 -9.53 -11.69
C GLY A 371 10.94 -10.64 -11.93
N GLY A 372 9.94 -10.76 -11.05
CA GLY A 372 8.92 -11.81 -11.13
C GLY A 372 7.83 -11.58 -12.17
N TYR A 373 7.67 -10.39 -12.73
CA TYR A 373 6.57 -10.04 -13.63
C TYR A 373 6.97 -9.98 -15.11
N PRO A 374 6.01 -10.23 -16.03
CA PRO A 374 6.26 -10.07 -17.48
C PRO A 374 6.65 -8.63 -17.87
N SER A 375 6.29 -7.63 -17.08
CA SER A 375 6.63 -6.21 -17.30
C SER A 375 8.14 -5.98 -17.42
N PHE A 376 8.96 -6.70 -16.65
CA PHE A 376 10.43 -6.60 -16.67
C PHE A 376 11.05 -6.94 -18.03
N GLN A 377 10.38 -7.78 -18.83
CA GLN A 377 10.83 -8.11 -20.19
C GLN A 377 10.11 -7.28 -21.25
N THR A 378 8.79 -7.08 -21.06
CA THR A 378 7.93 -6.49 -22.10
C THR A 378 8.12 -4.99 -22.19
N VAL A 379 8.16 -4.26 -21.08
CA VAL A 379 8.30 -2.79 -21.07
C VAL A 379 9.61 -2.34 -21.72
N PRO A 380 10.80 -2.85 -21.31
CA PRO A 380 12.05 -2.47 -21.98
C PRO A 380 12.09 -2.82 -23.47
N ARG A 381 11.53 -3.97 -23.87
CA ARG A 381 11.43 -4.36 -25.29
C ARG A 381 10.57 -3.39 -26.09
N MET A 382 9.40 -3.02 -25.57
CA MET A 382 8.50 -2.06 -26.20
C MET A 382 9.19 -0.72 -26.42
N VAL A 383 9.86 -0.19 -25.39
CA VAL A 383 10.54 1.11 -25.44
C VAL A 383 11.72 1.06 -26.42
N ARG A 384 12.59 0.04 -26.35
CA ARG A 384 13.75 -0.11 -27.26
C ARG A 384 13.32 -0.24 -28.71
N LEU A 385 12.33 -1.11 -28.99
CA LEU A 385 11.81 -1.31 -30.34
C LEU A 385 11.19 -0.01 -30.90
N SER A 386 10.39 0.68 -30.10
CA SER A 386 9.77 1.93 -30.54
C SER A 386 10.80 3.05 -30.78
N ARG A 387 11.87 3.11 -29.98
CA ARG A 387 12.99 4.04 -30.21
C ARG A 387 13.75 3.69 -31.49
N ALA A 388 14.01 2.42 -31.75
CA ALA A 388 14.67 1.96 -32.99
C ALA A 388 13.84 2.28 -34.26
N LEU A 389 12.51 2.21 -34.16
CA LEU A 389 11.58 2.55 -35.23
C LEU A 389 11.24 4.05 -35.35
N ASN A 390 11.95 4.91 -34.64
CA ASN A 390 11.63 6.35 -34.58
C ASN A 390 11.82 7.03 -35.96
N SER A 391 12.70 6.52 -36.84
CA SER A 391 12.85 6.94 -38.24
C SER A 391 11.59 6.74 -39.09
N LEU A 392 10.74 5.78 -38.71
CA LEU A 392 9.43 5.51 -39.33
C LEU A 392 8.28 6.23 -38.63
N GLY A 393 8.53 7.40 -38.03
CA GLY A 393 7.62 8.10 -37.15
C GLY A 393 6.20 8.35 -37.67
N LEU A 394 6.07 8.65 -38.98
CA LEU A 394 4.75 8.85 -39.59
C LEU A 394 3.98 7.52 -39.70
N LEU A 395 4.62 6.47 -40.21
CA LEU A 395 4.01 5.14 -40.33
C LEU A 395 3.62 4.58 -38.93
N ARG A 396 4.49 4.74 -37.95
CA ARG A 396 4.21 4.36 -36.56
C ARG A 396 2.97 5.05 -36.01
N ARG A 397 2.84 6.38 -36.21
CA ARG A 397 1.71 7.16 -35.72
C ARG A 397 0.41 6.79 -36.42
N THR A 398 0.41 6.64 -37.76
CA THR A 398 -0.80 6.26 -38.51
C THR A 398 -1.28 4.85 -38.15
N THR A 399 -0.37 3.88 -38.07
CA THR A 399 -0.69 2.52 -37.59
C THR A 399 -1.20 2.54 -36.14
N GLY A 400 -0.57 3.35 -35.27
CA GLY A 400 -1.01 3.54 -33.89
C GLY A 400 -2.42 4.08 -33.79
N GLN A 401 -2.76 5.13 -34.56
CA GLN A 401 -4.12 5.71 -34.60
C GLN A 401 -5.16 4.69 -35.10
N LEU A 402 -4.81 3.89 -36.09
CA LEU A 402 -5.68 2.85 -36.60
C LEU A 402 -5.96 1.78 -35.53
N LEU A 403 -4.91 1.30 -34.83
CA LEU A 403 -5.05 0.33 -33.75
C LEU A 403 -5.80 0.90 -32.54
N GLU A 404 -5.60 2.15 -32.21
CA GLU A 404 -6.32 2.82 -31.09
C GLU A 404 -7.82 2.90 -31.38
N ARG A 405 -8.21 3.21 -32.63
CA ARG A 405 -9.61 3.38 -33.03
C ARG A 405 -10.31 2.05 -33.35
N LEU A 406 -9.66 1.17 -34.10
CA LEU A 406 -10.26 -0.07 -34.64
C LEU A 406 -9.84 -1.32 -33.90
N GLY A 407 -8.95 -1.22 -32.88
CA GLY A 407 -8.45 -2.38 -32.16
C GLY A 407 -9.57 -3.25 -31.59
N ILE A 408 -9.54 -4.55 -31.90
CA ILE A 408 -10.57 -5.55 -31.52
C ILE A 408 -10.62 -5.75 -30.00
N SER A 409 -9.49 -5.53 -29.32
CA SER A 409 -9.40 -5.68 -27.87
C SER A 409 -8.79 -4.45 -27.19
N PRO A 410 -9.09 -4.22 -25.89
CA PRO A 410 -8.47 -3.12 -25.11
C PRO A 410 -6.94 -3.14 -25.14
N ARG A 411 -6.32 -4.32 -25.23
CA ARG A 411 -4.87 -4.47 -25.38
C ARG A 411 -4.35 -3.80 -26.65
N PHE A 412 -4.96 -4.10 -27.81
CA PHE A 412 -4.55 -3.50 -29.09
C PHE A 412 -4.74 -1.98 -29.09
N ARG A 413 -5.82 -1.49 -28.49
CA ARG A 413 -6.05 -0.03 -28.36
C ARG A 413 -4.97 0.64 -27.50
N ARG A 414 -4.56 0.04 -26.38
CA ARG A 414 -3.47 0.57 -25.55
C ARG A 414 -2.12 0.59 -26.29
N HIS A 415 -1.81 -0.48 -27.03
CA HIS A 415 -0.61 -0.51 -27.86
C HIS A 415 -0.66 0.52 -28.99
N GLY A 416 -1.84 0.73 -29.61
CA GLY A 416 -2.06 1.81 -30.57
C GLY A 416 -1.70 3.17 -29.98
N ARG A 417 -2.20 3.48 -28.78
CA ARG A 417 -1.86 4.72 -28.07
C ARG A 417 -0.37 4.84 -27.76
N PHE A 418 0.29 3.76 -27.36
CA PHE A 418 1.75 3.75 -27.17
C PHE A 418 2.51 4.13 -28.46
N MET A 419 2.03 3.65 -29.61
CA MET A 419 2.63 3.98 -30.90
C MET A 419 2.38 5.44 -31.34
N THR A 420 1.32 6.11 -30.84
CA THR A 420 1.03 7.51 -31.21
C THR A 420 1.84 8.54 -30.40
N LYS A 421 2.39 8.14 -29.24
CA LYS A 421 3.09 8.99 -28.28
C LYS A 421 4.60 8.76 -28.30
N GLN A 422 5.34 9.57 -27.51
CA GLN A 422 6.75 9.29 -27.24
C GLN A 422 6.87 8.00 -26.39
N PRO A 423 7.82 7.10 -26.71
CA PRO A 423 7.97 5.84 -26.02
C PRO A 423 8.66 6.03 -24.66
N THR A 424 7.86 6.14 -23.60
CA THR A 424 8.31 6.17 -22.21
C THR A 424 8.06 4.83 -21.51
N SER A 425 8.82 4.52 -20.46
CA SER A 425 8.57 3.35 -19.62
C SER A 425 7.22 3.44 -18.92
N ALA A 426 6.81 4.63 -18.49
CA ALA A 426 5.50 4.87 -17.89
C ALA A 426 4.34 4.46 -18.82
N LEU A 427 4.37 4.93 -20.07
CA LEU A 427 3.33 4.61 -21.04
C LEU A 427 3.32 3.13 -21.44
N ALA A 428 4.51 2.50 -21.60
CA ALA A 428 4.62 1.07 -21.86
C ALA A 428 4.11 0.24 -20.66
N TYR A 429 4.41 0.68 -19.43
CA TYR A 429 3.93 0.08 -18.19
C TYR A 429 2.39 0.15 -18.08
N TRP A 430 1.80 1.32 -18.39
CA TRP A 430 0.35 1.45 -18.45
C TRP A 430 -0.27 0.50 -19.49
N CYS A 431 0.36 0.26 -20.62
CA CYS A 431 -0.13 -0.72 -21.62
C CYS A 431 -0.24 -2.13 -21.00
N MET A 432 0.63 -2.48 -20.05
CA MET A 432 0.63 -3.77 -19.36
C MET A 432 -0.39 -3.84 -18.20
N ARG A 433 -0.42 -2.81 -17.36
CA ARG A 433 -1.18 -2.77 -16.11
C ARG A 433 -2.56 -2.10 -16.22
N GLY A 434 -2.81 -1.34 -17.30
CA GLY A 434 -4.04 -0.57 -17.46
C GLY A 434 -5.30 -1.41 -17.58
N ILE A 435 -6.40 -0.90 -17.01
CA ILE A 435 -7.73 -1.54 -17.01
C ILE A 435 -8.59 -1.03 -18.17
N PHE A 436 -8.86 0.27 -18.19
CA PHE A 436 -9.61 0.93 -19.25
C PHE A 436 -8.70 1.84 -20.07
N THR A 437 -9.08 2.07 -21.33
CA THR A 437 -8.44 3.12 -22.15
C THR A 437 -8.95 4.50 -21.70
N PRO A 438 -8.24 5.60 -21.97
CA PRO A 438 -8.72 6.94 -21.61
C PRO A 438 -10.11 7.27 -22.17
N LEU A 439 -10.42 6.84 -23.38
CA LEU A 439 -11.75 7.04 -23.96
C LEU A 439 -12.85 6.27 -23.20
N GLU A 440 -12.55 5.02 -22.82
CA GLU A 440 -13.49 4.22 -22.00
C GLU A 440 -13.63 4.80 -20.60
N ALA A 441 -12.52 5.25 -19.97
CA ALA A 441 -12.56 5.88 -18.66
C ALA A 441 -13.38 7.19 -18.67
N THR A 442 -13.25 8.01 -19.73
CA THR A 442 -14.08 9.21 -19.90
C THR A 442 -15.56 8.87 -20.03
N ALA A 443 -15.92 7.89 -20.86
CA ALA A 443 -17.31 7.44 -20.99
C ALA A 443 -17.89 6.88 -19.68
N LEU A 444 -17.05 6.21 -18.87
CA LEU A 444 -17.44 5.73 -17.55
C LEU A 444 -17.58 6.86 -16.53
N LEU A 445 -16.78 7.93 -16.63
CA LEU A 445 -16.90 9.09 -15.74
C LEU A 445 -18.26 9.78 -15.86
N GLU A 446 -18.84 9.85 -17.05
CA GLU A 446 -20.18 10.42 -17.26
C GLU A 446 -21.25 9.72 -16.41
N ARG A 447 -21.06 8.44 -16.08
CA ARG A 447 -21.95 7.70 -15.16
C ARG A 447 -21.86 8.23 -13.72
N TYR A 448 -20.67 8.63 -13.27
CA TYR A 448 -20.42 9.08 -11.90
C TYR A 448 -20.54 10.60 -11.74
N PHE A 449 -20.37 11.35 -12.83
CA PHE A 449 -20.37 12.82 -12.87
C PHE A 449 -21.18 13.33 -14.07
N PRO A 450 -22.51 13.11 -14.12
CA PRO A 450 -23.33 13.38 -15.31
C PRO A 450 -23.36 14.86 -15.72
N ASP A 451 -23.12 15.79 -14.78
CA ASP A 451 -23.21 17.24 -15.00
C ASP A 451 -21.85 17.95 -15.09
N GLN A 452 -20.76 17.20 -15.05
CA GLN A 452 -19.41 17.76 -15.07
C GLN A 452 -18.70 17.44 -16.39
N ILE A 453 -18.21 18.46 -17.08
CA ILE A 453 -17.25 18.24 -18.15
C ILE A 453 -15.90 17.97 -17.47
N VAL A 454 -15.61 16.70 -17.23
CA VAL A 454 -14.29 16.28 -16.75
C VAL A 454 -13.37 16.21 -17.97
N LEU A 455 -12.48 17.20 -18.10
CA LEU A 455 -11.39 17.10 -19.08
C LEU A 455 -10.36 16.13 -18.50
N PRO A 456 -10.18 14.93 -19.08
CA PRO A 456 -9.22 13.97 -18.56
C PRO A 456 -7.82 14.55 -18.72
N GLU A 457 -7.13 14.78 -17.61
CA GLU A 457 -5.67 14.89 -17.65
C GLU A 457 -5.13 13.57 -18.24
N ASN A 458 -4.01 13.63 -18.98
CA ASN A 458 -3.38 12.46 -19.60
C ASN A 458 -2.76 11.55 -18.50
N GLY A 459 -3.59 10.95 -17.65
CA GLY A 459 -3.18 10.12 -16.51
C GLY A 459 -2.36 8.88 -16.88
N THR A 460 -2.12 8.64 -18.18
CA THR A 460 -1.27 7.55 -18.67
C THR A 460 0.19 7.94 -18.83
N ASP A 461 0.53 9.23 -18.75
CA ASP A 461 1.88 9.76 -18.89
C ASP A 461 2.24 10.50 -17.59
N PHE A 462 3.04 9.87 -16.78
CA PHE A 462 3.51 10.37 -15.49
C PHE A 462 5.03 10.31 -15.42
N ASP A 463 5.60 11.21 -14.64
CA ASP A 463 7.05 11.32 -14.50
C ASP A 463 7.63 10.10 -13.80
N VAL A 464 8.66 9.52 -14.38
CA VAL A 464 9.50 8.48 -13.80
C VAL A 464 10.88 9.07 -13.61
N PRO A 465 11.41 9.13 -12.38
CA PRO A 465 12.79 9.56 -12.17
C PRO A 465 13.75 8.70 -12.98
N ARG A 466 14.77 9.33 -13.53
CA ARG A 466 15.78 8.61 -14.33
C ARG A 466 16.46 7.55 -13.45
N GLN A 467 16.44 6.32 -13.93
CA GLN A 467 17.13 5.18 -13.34
C GLN A 467 18.31 4.75 -14.20
N PRO A 468 19.26 3.95 -13.68
CA PRO A 468 20.42 3.48 -14.45
C PRO A 468 20.05 2.72 -15.74
N THR A 469 19.02 1.88 -15.68
CA THR A 469 18.55 1.07 -16.83
C THR A 469 17.03 1.14 -16.98
N LEU A 470 16.51 0.74 -18.14
CA LEU A 470 15.05 0.58 -18.34
C LEU A 470 14.46 -0.50 -17.44
N GLU A 471 15.23 -1.52 -17.11
CA GLU A 471 14.85 -2.57 -16.17
C GLU A 471 14.72 -2.03 -14.74
N ASP A 472 15.60 -1.11 -14.32
CA ASP A 472 15.49 -0.40 -13.05
C ASP A 472 14.29 0.57 -13.05
N GLU A 473 13.98 1.22 -14.18
CA GLU A 473 12.73 2.00 -14.30
C GLU A 473 11.50 1.11 -14.08
N VAL A 474 11.51 -0.14 -14.56
CA VAL A 474 10.41 -1.08 -14.31
C VAL A 474 10.35 -1.47 -12.84
N SER A 475 11.49 -1.77 -12.19
CA SER A 475 11.51 -2.03 -10.73
C SER A 475 10.95 -0.85 -9.94
N TYR A 476 11.37 0.37 -10.30
CA TYR A 476 10.84 1.59 -9.69
C TYR A 476 9.31 1.70 -9.85
N LEU A 477 8.80 1.44 -11.06
CA LEU A 477 7.36 1.48 -11.35
C LEU A 477 6.58 0.39 -10.61
N GLU A 478 7.10 -0.83 -10.56
CA GLU A 478 6.46 -1.93 -9.82
C GLU A 478 6.43 -1.63 -8.30
N LEU A 479 7.52 -1.09 -7.73
CA LEU A 479 7.58 -0.70 -6.32
C LEU A 479 6.68 0.49 -5.99
N THR A 480 6.68 1.54 -6.83
CA THR A 480 6.06 2.82 -6.50
C THR A 480 4.64 2.98 -7.04
N ARG A 481 4.22 2.15 -7.99
CA ARG A 481 2.86 2.17 -8.55
C ARG A 481 2.05 0.95 -8.15
N TYR A 482 2.45 -0.25 -8.56
CA TYR A 482 1.68 -1.45 -8.30
C TYR A 482 1.77 -1.88 -6.84
N MET A 483 2.98 -2.07 -6.30
CA MET A 483 3.13 -2.49 -4.92
C MET A 483 2.57 -1.47 -3.94
N ARG A 484 2.98 -0.21 -4.03
CA ARG A 484 2.53 0.84 -3.10
C ARG A 484 1.03 1.06 -3.13
N ASN A 485 0.48 1.33 -4.33
CA ASN A 485 -0.91 1.80 -4.43
C ASN A 485 -1.93 0.66 -4.42
N GLN A 486 -1.50 -0.58 -4.62
CA GLN A 486 -2.40 -1.74 -4.66
C GLN A 486 -1.98 -2.80 -3.64
N LEU A 487 -0.83 -3.46 -3.80
CA LEU A 487 -0.50 -4.63 -3.00
C LEU A 487 -0.31 -4.33 -1.51
N LEU A 488 0.47 -3.29 -1.13
CA LEU A 488 0.70 -2.95 0.27
C LEU A 488 -0.57 -2.41 0.93
N ARG A 489 -1.28 -1.51 0.24
CA ARG A 489 -2.55 -0.96 0.72
C ARG A 489 -3.58 -2.07 0.95
N ASP A 490 -3.79 -2.91 -0.06
CA ASP A 490 -4.76 -4.00 0.01
C ASP A 490 -4.35 -5.03 1.07
N SER A 491 -3.05 -5.32 1.18
CA SER A 491 -2.54 -6.26 2.18
C SER A 491 -2.77 -5.77 3.61
N ASP A 492 -2.51 -4.48 3.89
CA ASP A 492 -2.77 -3.90 5.21
C ASP A 492 -4.27 -3.91 5.53
N VAL A 493 -5.11 -3.35 4.64
CA VAL A 493 -6.57 -3.26 4.87
C VAL A 493 -7.20 -4.64 5.02
N MET A 494 -6.84 -5.60 4.14
CA MET A 494 -7.46 -6.93 4.13
C MET A 494 -7.00 -7.82 5.27
N SER A 495 -5.76 -7.72 5.70
CA SER A 495 -5.30 -8.44 6.89
C SER A 495 -5.84 -7.81 8.16
N MET A 496 -5.85 -6.48 8.25
CA MET A 496 -6.42 -5.77 9.40
C MET A 496 -7.94 -5.90 9.51
N ALA A 497 -8.66 -6.20 8.42
CA ALA A 497 -10.06 -6.61 8.49
C ALA A 497 -10.30 -7.79 9.45
N TRP A 498 -9.28 -8.59 9.70
CA TRP A 498 -9.26 -9.74 10.62
C TRP A 498 -8.35 -9.52 11.82
N SER A 499 -7.95 -8.28 12.13
CA SER A 499 -7.00 -7.97 13.21
C SER A 499 -5.71 -8.79 13.10
N LEU A 500 -5.17 -8.94 11.88
CA LEU A 500 -3.95 -9.68 11.58
C LEU A 500 -2.89 -8.72 11.05
N GLU A 501 -1.75 -8.63 11.71
CA GLU A 501 -0.60 -7.86 11.22
C GLU A 501 0.14 -8.60 10.12
N LEU A 502 0.21 -7.99 8.93
CA LEU A 502 1.03 -8.49 7.84
C LEU A 502 2.35 -7.73 7.78
N ARG A 503 3.46 -8.46 7.83
CA ARG A 503 4.84 -7.96 7.74
C ARG A 503 5.47 -8.37 6.41
N VAL A 504 6.30 -7.49 5.84
CA VAL A 504 6.82 -7.61 4.48
C VAL A 504 8.35 -7.50 4.43
N PRO A 505 9.11 -8.56 4.77
CA PRO A 505 10.58 -8.49 4.90
C PRO A 505 11.31 -8.03 3.64
N TYR A 506 10.77 -8.28 2.44
CA TYR A 506 11.35 -7.77 1.18
C TYR A 506 11.15 -6.26 0.98
N VAL A 507 10.25 -5.64 1.72
CA VAL A 507 9.97 -4.19 1.66
C VAL A 507 10.59 -3.44 2.83
N ASP A 508 11.46 -4.08 3.59
CA ASP A 508 12.28 -3.44 4.62
C ASP A 508 13.24 -2.42 3.99
N ALA A 509 13.28 -1.20 4.53
CA ALA A 509 14.10 -0.13 3.96
C ALA A 509 15.60 -0.48 3.93
N THR A 510 16.11 -1.17 4.95
CA THR A 510 17.52 -1.60 5.00
C THR A 510 17.79 -2.66 3.94
N PHE A 511 16.86 -3.61 3.76
CA PHE A 511 16.96 -4.63 2.72
C PHE A 511 16.94 -3.99 1.33
N VAL A 512 15.94 -3.15 1.01
CA VAL A 512 15.83 -2.50 -0.30
C VAL A 512 17.04 -1.63 -0.59
N ASN A 513 17.56 -0.88 0.40
CA ASN A 513 18.77 -0.06 0.24
C ASN A 513 20.01 -0.89 -0.11
N ALA A 514 20.12 -2.11 0.39
CA ALA A 514 21.20 -3.02 0.00
C ALA A 514 21.00 -3.56 -1.44
N ILE A 515 19.76 -3.92 -1.80
CA ILE A 515 19.45 -4.57 -3.07
C ILE A 515 19.44 -3.60 -4.26
N GLN A 516 19.03 -2.35 -4.07
CA GLN A 516 18.99 -1.33 -5.13
C GLN A 516 20.37 -0.97 -5.69
N ARG A 517 21.46 -1.30 -4.98
CA ARG A 517 22.85 -1.12 -5.42
C ARG A 517 23.31 -2.22 -6.37
N ILE A 518 22.66 -3.39 -6.38
CA ILE A 518 23.03 -4.51 -7.23
C ILE A 518 22.57 -4.22 -8.68
N PRO A 519 23.45 -4.35 -9.69
CA PRO A 519 23.10 -4.12 -11.09
C PRO A 519 21.88 -4.95 -11.54
N ALA A 520 21.00 -4.33 -12.33
CA ALA A 520 19.79 -4.96 -12.85
C ALA A 520 20.06 -6.31 -13.55
N ALA A 521 21.19 -6.42 -14.27
CA ALA A 521 21.59 -7.65 -14.97
C ALA A 521 21.78 -8.85 -14.02
N LEU A 522 22.25 -8.64 -12.79
CA LEU A 522 22.37 -9.67 -11.76
C LEU A 522 21.06 -9.83 -10.99
N ARG A 523 20.47 -8.72 -10.58
CA ARG A 523 19.30 -8.66 -9.70
C ARG A 523 18.05 -9.24 -10.36
N LEU A 524 17.84 -8.94 -11.65
CA LEU A 524 16.66 -9.34 -12.42
C LEU A 524 16.90 -10.57 -13.32
N ALA A 525 17.91 -11.37 -13.01
CA ALA A 525 18.15 -12.62 -13.73
C ALA A 525 16.89 -13.52 -13.72
N PRO A 526 16.53 -14.13 -14.87
CA PRO A 526 15.29 -14.87 -15.03
C PRO A 526 15.06 -15.93 -13.95
N GLY A 527 13.81 -16.10 -13.51
CA GLY A 527 13.48 -17.09 -12.45
C GLY A 527 14.00 -16.72 -11.07
N LYS A 528 14.31 -15.45 -10.81
CA LYS A 528 14.85 -14.96 -9.53
C LYS A 528 16.14 -15.68 -9.12
N GLN A 529 17.00 -15.97 -10.09
CA GLN A 529 18.21 -16.77 -9.87
C GLN A 529 19.08 -16.23 -8.72
N LEU A 530 19.20 -14.91 -8.59
CA LEU A 530 19.99 -14.30 -7.51
C LEU A 530 19.40 -14.62 -6.13
N LEU A 531 18.10 -14.48 -5.96
CA LEU A 531 17.42 -14.81 -4.69
C LEU A 531 17.51 -16.31 -4.39
N ALA A 532 17.25 -17.16 -5.39
CA ALA A 532 17.34 -18.62 -5.24
C ALA A 532 18.78 -19.10 -4.93
N ALA A 533 19.80 -18.42 -5.46
CA ALA A 533 21.20 -18.70 -5.16
C ALA A 533 21.62 -18.17 -3.77
N ALA A 534 21.07 -17.03 -3.34
CA ALA A 534 21.35 -16.45 -2.02
C ALA A 534 20.71 -17.27 -0.86
N VAL A 535 19.63 -18.01 -1.15
CA VAL A 535 18.95 -18.88 -0.19
C VAL A 535 19.01 -20.33 -0.68
N PRO A 536 20.16 -21.02 -0.53
CA PRO A 536 20.37 -22.37 -1.04
C PRO A 536 19.46 -23.43 -0.41
N GLU A 537 18.80 -23.12 0.69
CA GLU A 537 17.81 -23.97 1.34
C GLU A 537 16.50 -24.13 0.54
N ILE A 538 16.24 -23.24 -0.44
CA ILE A 538 15.07 -23.38 -1.32
C ILE A 538 15.21 -24.68 -2.13
N PRO A 539 14.24 -25.62 -2.01
CA PRO A 539 14.33 -26.89 -2.70
C PRO A 539 14.26 -26.77 -4.23
N ASP A 540 14.89 -27.70 -4.96
CA ASP A 540 14.93 -27.68 -6.43
C ASP A 540 13.55 -27.73 -7.09
N TRP A 541 12.58 -28.44 -6.48
CA TRP A 541 11.21 -28.48 -6.99
C TRP A 541 10.47 -27.13 -6.89
N VAL A 542 10.94 -26.19 -6.05
CA VAL A 542 10.44 -24.82 -5.98
C VAL A 542 11.17 -23.95 -7.02
N ARG A 543 12.51 -24.10 -7.14
CA ARG A 543 13.34 -23.31 -8.09
C ARG A 543 12.95 -23.54 -9.54
N GLY A 544 12.65 -24.79 -9.90
CA GLY A 544 12.28 -25.20 -11.27
C GLY A 544 10.83 -24.87 -11.66
N ARG A 545 10.03 -24.34 -10.75
CA ARG A 545 8.60 -24.10 -10.98
C ARG A 545 8.40 -22.80 -11.78
N LYS A 546 7.52 -22.87 -12.78
CA LYS A 546 7.03 -21.65 -13.44
C LYS A 546 6.25 -20.80 -12.45
N LYS A 547 6.55 -19.49 -12.40
CA LYS A 547 5.80 -18.57 -11.54
C LYS A 547 4.30 -18.63 -11.83
N GLN A 548 3.52 -18.81 -10.78
CA GLN A 548 2.09 -18.58 -10.74
C GLN A 548 1.81 -17.42 -9.79
N GLY A 549 0.83 -16.55 -10.13
CA GLY A 549 0.33 -15.55 -9.20
C GLY A 549 -0.64 -16.22 -8.24
N PHE A 550 -0.66 -15.79 -6.98
CA PHE A 550 -1.70 -16.20 -6.02
C PHE A 550 -3.01 -15.51 -6.41
N THR A 551 -3.77 -16.17 -7.27
CA THR A 551 -5.05 -15.65 -7.81
C THR A 551 -6.09 -16.77 -7.83
N PHE A 552 -7.35 -16.38 -7.73
CA PHE A 552 -8.48 -17.28 -7.83
C PHE A 552 -9.01 -17.36 -9.27
N PRO A 553 -9.84 -18.35 -9.61
CA PRO A 553 -10.42 -18.51 -10.95
C PRO A 553 -11.55 -17.48 -11.20
N PHE A 554 -11.27 -16.19 -11.00
CA PHE A 554 -12.23 -15.09 -11.07
C PHE A 554 -12.95 -14.99 -12.41
N GLU A 555 -12.26 -15.31 -13.54
CA GLU A 555 -12.93 -15.31 -14.84
C GLU A 555 -14.09 -16.28 -14.85
N ARG A 556 -13.92 -17.50 -14.32
CA ARG A 556 -14.99 -18.51 -14.22
C ARG A 556 -16.04 -18.08 -13.20
N TRP A 557 -15.62 -17.66 -12.00
CA TRP A 557 -16.55 -17.30 -10.93
C TRP A 557 -17.45 -16.12 -11.34
N ILE A 558 -16.89 -15.03 -11.83
CA ILE A 558 -17.62 -13.79 -12.17
C ILE A 558 -18.50 -13.98 -13.40
N THR A 559 -18.06 -14.75 -14.39
CA THR A 559 -18.81 -14.93 -15.64
C THR A 559 -19.87 -16.04 -15.57
N ARG A 560 -19.75 -16.97 -14.63
CA ARG A 560 -20.66 -18.12 -14.50
C ARG A 560 -21.28 -18.21 -13.12
N GLU A 561 -20.50 -18.52 -12.09
CA GLU A 561 -20.99 -18.92 -10.77
C GLU A 561 -21.54 -17.74 -9.95
N TRP A 562 -20.99 -16.54 -10.14
CA TRP A 562 -21.40 -15.29 -9.49
C TRP A 562 -22.02 -14.28 -10.49
N SER A 563 -22.43 -14.75 -11.68
CA SER A 563 -22.90 -13.87 -12.77
C SER A 563 -24.07 -12.99 -12.34
N ASP A 564 -24.96 -13.49 -11.49
CA ASP A 564 -26.07 -12.73 -10.93
C ASP A 564 -25.63 -11.48 -10.14
N VAL A 565 -24.50 -11.55 -9.44
CA VAL A 565 -23.93 -10.42 -8.70
C VAL A 565 -23.46 -9.31 -9.65
N PHE A 566 -22.91 -9.69 -10.82
CA PHE A 566 -22.29 -8.76 -11.77
C PHE A 566 -23.21 -8.34 -12.93
N ASN A 567 -24.37 -8.97 -13.12
CA ASN A 567 -25.31 -8.69 -14.21
C ASN A 567 -25.78 -7.22 -14.27
N ARG A 568 -25.89 -6.56 -13.12
CA ARG A 568 -26.25 -5.14 -13.08
C ARG A 568 -25.15 -4.29 -13.71
N ILE A 569 -23.90 -4.55 -13.37
CA ILE A 569 -22.72 -3.82 -13.89
C ILE A 569 -22.62 -3.97 -15.40
N ASP A 570 -22.82 -5.18 -15.93
CA ASP A 570 -22.81 -5.43 -17.38
C ASP A 570 -23.90 -4.65 -18.13
N ARG A 571 -25.10 -4.53 -17.54
CA ARG A 571 -26.25 -3.79 -18.17
C ARG A 571 -26.08 -2.28 -18.12
N GLU A 572 -25.52 -1.74 -17.03
CA GLU A 572 -25.42 -0.31 -16.80
C GLU A 572 -24.11 0.30 -17.36
N SER A 573 -23.15 -0.51 -17.77
CA SER A 573 -21.88 -0.02 -18.28
C SER A 573 -22.01 0.53 -19.70
N PRO A 574 -21.58 1.78 -19.96
CA PRO A 574 -21.54 2.35 -21.31
C PRO A 574 -20.43 1.73 -22.18
N VAL A 575 -19.54 0.93 -21.60
CA VAL A 575 -18.44 0.27 -22.29
C VAL A 575 -18.51 -1.25 -22.12
N ARG A 576 -17.98 -2.00 -23.09
CA ARG A 576 -17.96 -3.48 -23.01
C ARG A 576 -16.97 -3.97 -21.96
N LEU A 577 -17.42 -4.86 -21.09
CA LEU A 577 -16.62 -5.46 -20.02
C LEU A 577 -16.14 -6.86 -20.43
N HIS A 578 -15.01 -6.92 -21.17
CA HIS A 578 -14.49 -8.17 -21.76
C HIS A 578 -13.78 -9.09 -20.78
N SER A 579 -13.50 -8.67 -19.54
CA SER A 579 -12.72 -9.44 -18.57
C SER A 579 -13.27 -9.26 -17.16
N TRP A 580 -12.99 -10.25 -16.31
CA TRP A 580 -13.44 -10.24 -14.92
C TRP A 580 -12.99 -8.98 -14.16
N TYR A 581 -11.73 -8.53 -14.33
CA TYR A 581 -11.19 -7.39 -13.58
C TYR A 581 -11.85 -6.05 -13.96
N ARG A 582 -12.41 -5.92 -15.16
CA ARG A 582 -13.20 -4.74 -15.56
C ARG A 582 -14.55 -4.69 -14.84
N ARG A 583 -15.23 -5.84 -14.73
CA ARG A 583 -16.46 -5.98 -13.95
C ARG A 583 -16.21 -5.70 -12.48
N TRP A 584 -15.16 -6.33 -11.94
CA TRP A 584 -14.75 -6.14 -10.56
C TRP A 584 -14.42 -4.68 -10.24
N CYS A 585 -13.69 -3.98 -11.12
CA CYS A 585 -13.34 -2.58 -10.97
C CYS A 585 -14.57 -1.69 -10.75
N LEU A 586 -15.58 -1.81 -11.61
CA LEU A 586 -16.82 -1.02 -11.47
C LEU A 586 -17.64 -1.46 -10.25
N PHE A 587 -17.71 -2.75 -10.00
CA PHE A 587 -18.44 -3.31 -8.86
C PHE A 587 -17.85 -2.84 -7.52
N ALA A 588 -16.52 -2.83 -7.39
CA ALA A 588 -15.84 -2.35 -6.21
C ALA A 588 -16.05 -0.83 -5.99
N LEU A 589 -16.05 -0.03 -7.06
CA LEU A 589 -16.31 1.40 -6.99
C LEU A 589 -17.78 1.68 -6.57
N ASP A 590 -18.75 1.01 -7.19
CA ASP A 590 -20.16 1.15 -6.82
C ASP A 590 -20.41 0.75 -5.36
N SER A 591 -19.79 -0.34 -4.90
CA SER A 591 -19.89 -0.81 -3.52
C SER A 591 -19.26 0.20 -2.53
N PHE A 592 -18.10 0.80 -2.89
CA PHE A 592 -17.49 1.85 -2.10
C PHE A 592 -18.39 3.07 -1.94
N MET A 593 -19.02 3.53 -3.03
CA MET A 593 -19.94 4.66 -3.00
C MET A 593 -21.17 4.37 -2.12
N GLN A 594 -21.79 3.20 -2.31
CA GLN A 594 -22.96 2.79 -1.54
C GLN A 594 -22.67 2.73 -0.05
N ARG A 595 -21.58 2.08 0.35
CA ARG A 595 -21.18 1.93 1.75
C ARG A 595 -20.88 3.28 2.41
N ASN A 596 -20.21 4.18 1.70
CA ASN A 596 -19.86 5.51 2.23
C ASN A 596 -20.96 6.55 2.02
N GLN A 597 -22.17 6.16 1.56
CA GLN A 597 -23.30 7.06 1.33
C GLN A 597 -22.94 8.24 0.43
N ILE A 598 -22.15 7.94 -0.62
CA ILE A 598 -21.76 8.93 -1.62
C ILE A 598 -22.83 8.91 -2.70
N GLU A 599 -23.60 9.98 -2.81
CA GLU A 599 -24.66 10.11 -3.81
C GLU A 599 -24.08 10.62 -5.14
N MET A 600 -24.54 10.03 -6.25
CA MET A 600 -24.42 10.67 -7.56
C MET A 600 -25.40 11.85 -7.57
N ARG A 601 -24.92 13.09 -7.67
CA ARG A 601 -25.79 14.26 -7.68
C ARG A 601 -26.70 14.19 -8.93
N PRO A 602 -28.02 14.21 -8.77
CA PRO A 602 -28.91 14.40 -9.90
C PRO A 602 -28.71 15.80 -10.48
N SER A 603 -28.91 15.95 -11.80
CA SER A 603 -28.85 17.21 -12.52
C SER A 603 -29.74 18.27 -11.86
N SER A 604 -29.19 19.14 -11.03
CA SER A 604 -29.89 20.39 -10.69
C SER A 604 -29.73 21.34 -11.87
N SER A 605 -30.84 21.68 -12.50
CA SER A 605 -30.95 22.63 -13.58
C SER A 605 -30.51 24.03 -13.10
N SER A 606 -29.22 24.31 -13.06
CA SER A 606 -28.68 25.69 -13.16
C SER A 606 -27.15 25.69 -13.14
N SER A 607 -26.59 26.30 -14.18
CA SER A 607 -25.18 26.64 -14.40
C SER A 607 -24.21 25.47 -14.58
N ARG A 608 -23.91 25.17 -15.85
CA ARG A 608 -22.69 24.42 -16.26
C ARG A 608 -21.46 25.14 -15.71
N ARG A 609 -20.99 24.76 -14.54
CA ARG A 609 -19.66 25.15 -14.08
C ARG A 609 -18.66 24.29 -14.84
N VAL A 610 -17.89 24.91 -15.72
CA VAL A 610 -16.62 24.35 -16.17
C VAL A 610 -15.71 24.35 -14.94
N SER A 611 -15.71 23.24 -14.18
CA SER A 611 -14.65 23.02 -13.22
C SER A 611 -13.42 22.65 -14.06
N ARG A 612 -12.61 23.66 -14.41
CA ARG A 612 -11.19 23.38 -14.52
C ARG A 612 -10.84 22.79 -13.16
N GLY A 613 -10.44 21.55 -13.12
CA GLY A 613 -9.80 20.97 -11.93
C GLY A 613 -8.85 22.04 -11.41
N PRO A 614 -8.71 22.27 -10.09
CA PRO A 614 -7.82 23.28 -9.56
C PRO A 614 -6.56 23.11 -10.38
N GLY A 615 -6.32 24.11 -11.26
CA GLY A 615 -5.21 24.02 -12.18
C GLY A 615 -4.10 23.62 -11.28
N SER A 616 -3.48 22.49 -11.53
CA SER A 616 -2.46 21.95 -10.69
C SER A 616 -1.69 23.17 -10.19
N ALA A 617 -2.07 23.70 -9.02
CA ALA A 617 -1.08 24.24 -8.17
C ALA A 617 -0.18 23.02 -8.07
N ARG A 618 0.65 22.81 -9.09
CA ARG A 618 1.90 22.15 -8.95
C ARG A 618 2.47 22.90 -7.75
N GLN A 619 2.11 22.45 -6.56
CA GLN A 619 3.03 22.55 -5.47
C GLN A 619 4.23 21.86 -6.09
N ARG A 620 5.07 22.67 -6.73
CA ARG A 620 6.35 22.22 -7.26
C ARG A 620 7.02 21.65 -6.03
N TRP A 621 7.03 20.36 -5.97
CA TRP A 621 7.83 19.59 -5.07
C TRP A 621 9.27 19.86 -5.52
N ASN A 622 9.80 21.07 -5.20
CA ASN A 622 11.19 21.39 -5.38
C ASN A 622 11.95 20.58 -4.35
N GLY A 623 12.41 19.41 -4.79
CA GLY A 623 13.55 18.78 -4.16
C GLY A 623 14.73 19.73 -4.22
N ALA A 624 15.45 19.81 -3.07
CA ALA A 624 16.69 20.53 -2.83
C ALA A 624 16.60 22.05 -2.67
N GLU A 625 16.33 22.48 -1.44
CA GLU A 625 17.12 23.55 -0.83
C GLU A 625 17.63 23.06 0.54
N VAL A 626 18.93 22.80 0.54
CA VAL A 626 19.73 22.69 1.74
C VAL A 626 19.74 24.07 2.39
N VAL A 627 18.98 24.24 3.45
CA VAL A 627 19.17 25.38 4.37
C VAL A 627 19.73 24.83 5.66
N GLY A 628 21.03 24.87 5.71
CA GLY A 628 21.75 24.88 6.97
C GLY A 628 21.57 26.23 7.65
N SER A 629 21.58 26.16 8.98
CA SER A 629 21.69 27.25 9.95
C SER A 629 20.51 28.21 10.11
N ALA A 630 19.74 27.99 11.18
CA ALA A 630 19.45 29.00 12.21
C ALA A 630 18.37 28.49 13.18
N ILE A 631 18.74 27.69 14.18
CA ILE A 631 18.13 27.75 15.51
C ILE A 631 19.27 27.48 16.51
N ARG A 632 19.97 28.56 16.88
CA ARG A 632 20.65 28.70 18.17
C ARG A 632 19.99 29.90 18.83
N ARG A 633 19.13 29.63 19.78
CA ARG A 633 19.02 30.32 21.07
C ARG A 633 17.97 29.64 21.93
#